data_21993f9e15f96a95b3483274dc638dfe
#
_entry.id   21993f9e15f96a95b3483274dc638dfe
#
_cell.length_a   1.000
_cell.length_b   1.000
_cell.length_c   1.000
_cell.angle_alpha   90.00
_cell.angle_beta   90.00
_cell.angle_gamma   90.00
#
_symmetry.space_group_name_H-M   'P 1'
#
loop_
_entity.id
_entity.type
_entity.pdbx_description
1 polymer ?
#
loop_
_entity_poly.entity_id
_entity_poly.type
_entity_poly.pdbx_seq_one_letter_code
_entity_poly.pdbx_strand_id
1 'polypeptide(L)'
;MKKAPQKILLLILLNSILSCNQNDKKKPEEISEFEVIKIKAENLEKSNSFSANLEGIQVVELRPQVSGYIKEIKVREGQRVNKGDILFIIEDSKLNANTKNTEASIAKEQSNVDKTLIELNKIKKLAEANIVSNIQVENANAEYKIALAALKEAITLKNRATIDQEFSKIHAPFSGYIGRIPYKKGSLVDNQIEKPLTTISNIDIIYGYFSMSELDFANFNKRYKGNTFEEKINNIPPVELILADGSKYELKGKVDFINSQFDESTGAISLKASFPNPKGEIRSGNTGTIILYQKIEKGIAIPKTAAFELQDKTIIYKLDKNNNVRQLPVEIDEIDNTTYQVIKGLSENDIIVRKGIDRLKDSLKIIPKYKIK
;
A
#
# COMPACT_ATOMS: atom_id res chain seq x y z
N MET A 1 -72.39 -60.25 37.65
CA MET A 1 -73.79 -59.78 37.83
C MET A 1 -73.77 -58.44 38.55
N LYS A 2 -74.05 -57.35 37.87
CA LYS A 2 -74.76 -56.15 38.36
C LYS A 2 -74.74 -55.13 37.24
N LYS A 3 -75.86 -54.85 36.67
CA LYS A 3 -76.14 -53.87 35.61
C LYS A 3 -75.94 -52.47 36.19
N ALA A 4 -75.06 -51.67 35.67
CA ALA A 4 -74.96 -50.23 35.90
C ALA A 4 -75.98 -49.46 35.06
N PRO A 5 -76.63 -48.42 35.56
CA PRO A 5 -77.82 -47.86 35.02
C PRO A 5 -77.49 -46.93 33.81
N GLN A 6 -78.15 -47.21 32.72
CA GLN A 6 -78.09 -46.54 31.44
C GLN A 6 -78.52 -45.05 31.45
N LYS A 7 -78.93 -44.52 32.59
CA LYS A 7 -79.39 -43.12 32.81
C LYS A 7 -78.23 -42.09 33.06
N ILE A 8 -77.03 -42.52 33.43
CA ILE A 8 -75.87 -41.61 33.68
C ILE A 8 -75.18 -41.25 32.37
N LEU A 9 -75.25 -42.11 31.34
CA LEU A 9 -74.64 -41.86 30.00
C LEU A 9 -75.39 -40.80 29.21
N LEU A 10 -76.68 -40.59 29.45
CA LEU A 10 -77.55 -39.64 28.71
C LEU A 10 -77.35 -38.18 29.24
N LEU A 11 -76.94 -38.02 30.50
CA LEU A 11 -76.77 -36.73 31.13
C LEU A 11 -75.37 -36.07 30.79
N ILE A 12 -74.38 -36.88 30.42
CA ILE A 12 -73.06 -36.43 29.97
C ILE A 12 -73.10 -35.99 28.49
N LEU A 13 -73.97 -36.54 27.70
CA LEU A 13 -74.08 -36.15 26.27
C LEU A 13 -74.84 -34.84 26.04
N LEU A 14 -75.61 -34.35 27.01
CA LEU A 14 -76.44 -33.14 26.89
C LEU A 14 -75.63 -31.84 27.29
N ASN A 15 -74.46 -31.98 27.97
CA ASN A 15 -73.61 -30.88 28.35
C ASN A 15 -72.54 -30.53 27.30
N SER A 16 -72.37 -31.29 26.23
CA SER A 16 -71.39 -31.04 25.16
C SER A 16 -71.88 -30.12 24.02
N ILE A 17 -73.13 -29.65 24.04
CA ILE A 17 -73.72 -28.87 22.96
C ILE A 17 -73.81 -27.36 23.31
N LEU A 18 -73.41 -26.93 24.56
CA LEU A 18 -73.52 -25.55 24.99
C LEU A 18 -72.16 -24.79 25.06
N SER A 19 -71.09 -25.35 24.45
CA SER A 19 -69.76 -24.73 24.48
C SER A 19 -69.27 -24.33 23.08
N CYS A 20 -70.06 -23.54 22.36
CA CYS A 20 -69.62 -22.88 21.14
C CYS A 20 -70.38 -21.57 20.94
N ASN A 21 -70.04 -20.59 21.71
CA ASN A 21 -70.21 -19.18 21.31
C ASN A 21 -69.21 -18.29 22.03
N GLN A 22 -67.87 -18.53 21.81
CA GLN A 22 -66.90 -17.52 22.05
C GLN A 22 -66.91 -16.58 20.86
N ASN A 23 -67.67 -15.50 21.02
CA ASN A 23 -67.42 -14.29 20.27
C ASN A 23 -65.95 -13.90 20.43
N ASP A 24 -65.08 -14.24 19.48
CA ASP A 24 -63.78 -13.62 19.31
C ASP A 24 -64.01 -12.12 19.07
N LYS A 25 -64.24 -11.39 20.15
CA LYS A 25 -64.01 -9.97 20.13
C LYS A 25 -62.51 -9.81 19.83
N LYS A 26 -62.18 -9.57 18.53
CA LYS A 26 -60.88 -9.00 18.17
C LYS A 26 -60.57 -7.93 19.20
N LYS A 27 -59.55 -8.19 20.05
CA LYS A 27 -59.00 -7.20 20.94
C LYS A 27 -58.70 -5.99 20.07
N PRO A 28 -59.16 -4.78 20.42
CA PRO A 28 -58.82 -3.61 19.61
C PRO A 28 -57.28 -3.58 19.54
N GLU A 29 -56.76 -3.61 18.32
CA GLU A 29 -55.33 -3.45 18.08
C GLU A 29 -54.93 -2.13 18.76
N GLU A 30 -54.17 -2.22 19.83
CA GLU A 30 -53.67 -1.09 20.56
C GLU A 30 -52.77 -0.32 19.58
N ILE A 31 -53.25 0.84 19.08
CA ILE A 31 -52.51 1.67 18.15
C ILE A 31 -51.36 2.27 18.95
N SER A 32 -50.17 1.67 18.79
CA SER A 32 -48.96 2.09 19.51
C SER A 32 -48.26 3.22 18.77
N GLU A 33 -47.57 4.08 19.52
CA GLU A 33 -46.71 5.13 18.98
C GLU A 33 -45.37 4.51 18.49
N PHE A 34 -44.94 4.90 17.28
CA PHE A 34 -43.65 4.51 16.74
C PHE A 34 -42.86 5.73 16.24
N GLU A 35 -41.56 5.73 16.50
CA GLU A 35 -40.67 6.75 15.96
C GLU A 35 -40.55 6.58 14.44
N VAL A 36 -40.86 7.64 13.71
CA VAL A 36 -40.76 7.70 12.25
C VAL A 36 -39.80 8.79 11.81
N ILE A 37 -39.20 8.59 10.66
CA ILE A 37 -38.35 9.59 9.99
C ILE A 37 -38.85 9.81 8.58
N LYS A 38 -38.79 11.06 8.15
CA LYS A 38 -39.03 11.45 6.78
C LYS A 38 -37.71 11.40 6.02
N ILE A 39 -37.67 10.66 4.93
CA ILE A 39 -36.50 10.47 4.11
C ILE A 39 -36.16 11.76 3.36
N LYS A 40 -34.88 12.13 3.43
CA LYS A 40 -34.30 13.24 2.67
C LYS A 40 -33.10 12.72 1.89
N ALA A 41 -32.93 13.21 0.68
CA ALA A 41 -31.69 13.02 -0.05
C ALA A 41 -30.64 13.99 0.47
N GLU A 42 -29.50 13.47 0.91
CA GLU A 42 -28.39 14.25 1.43
C GLU A 42 -27.06 13.74 0.84
N ASN A 43 -26.02 14.57 0.91
CA ASN A 43 -24.69 14.14 0.52
C ASN A 43 -24.14 13.23 1.61
N LEU A 44 -23.85 11.98 1.24
CA LEU A 44 -23.31 10.98 2.14
C LEU A 44 -21.82 10.78 1.87
N GLU A 45 -21.10 10.37 2.89
CA GLU A 45 -19.70 10.00 2.79
C GLU A 45 -19.53 8.57 3.30
N LYS A 46 -19.17 7.66 2.40
CA LYS A 46 -18.85 6.27 2.72
C LYS A 46 -17.35 6.13 2.84
N SER A 47 -16.89 5.45 3.88
CA SER A 47 -15.48 5.12 4.06
C SER A 47 -15.22 3.65 3.78
N ASN A 48 -14.19 3.37 2.98
CA ASN A 48 -13.67 2.03 2.80
C ASN A 48 -12.28 1.97 3.43
N SER A 49 -12.03 0.96 4.24
CA SER A 49 -10.77 0.78 4.97
C SER A 49 -9.99 -0.40 4.39
N PHE A 50 -8.69 -0.21 4.17
CA PHE A 50 -7.78 -1.21 3.62
C PHE A 50 -6.54 -1.29 4.49
N SER A 51 -6.16 -2.51 4.88
CA SER A 51 -4.89 -2.73 5.57
C SER A 51 -3.73 -2.40 4.65
N ALA A 52 -2.72 -1.73 5.17
CA ALA A 52 -1.58 -1.26 4.42
C ALA A 52 -0.25 -1.56 5.11
N ASN A 53 0.76 -1.89 4.31
CA ASN A 53 2.15 -1.93 4.72
C ASN A 53 2.79 -0.57 4.40
N LEU A 54 3.51 -0.02 5.37
CA LEU A 54 4.11 1.31 5.29
C LEU A 54 5.61 1.19 5.06
N GLU A 55 6.10 1.80 3.98
CA GLU A 55 7.51 1.75 3.59
C GLU A 55 8.04 3.15 3.30
N GLY A 56 9.31 3.39 3.64
CA GLY A 56 9.98 4.63 3.24
C GLY A 56 10.11 4.72 1.72
N ILE A 57 10.15 5.95 1.19
CA ILE A 57 10.28 6.19 -0.26
C ILE A 57 11.48 5.48 -0.89
N GLN A 58 12.55 5.28 -0.13
CA GLN A 58 13.73 4.53 -0.53
C GLN A 58 14.24 3.73 0.67
N VAL A 59 14.47 2.44 0.45
CA VAL A 59 15.11 1.55 1.42
C VAL A 59 16.14 0.73 0.66
N VAL A 60 17.42 0.81 1.08
CA VAL A 60 18.52 0.12 0.42
C VAL A 60 19.37 -0.61 1.46
N GLU A 61 19.69 -1.85 1.17
CA GLU A 61 20.69 -2.63 1.91
C GLU A 61 22.10 -2.27 1.43
N LEU A 62 22.95 -1.84 2.34
CA LEU A 62 24.33 -1.55 2.03
C LEU A 62 25.20 -2.80 2.25
N ARG A 63 25.80 -3.26 1.18
CA ARG A 63 26.71 -4.42 1.15
C ARG A 63 28.08 -3.99 0.66
N PRO A 64 29.19 -4.57 1.18
CA PRO A 64 30.52 -4.25 0.69
C PRO A 64 30.71 -4.81 -0.73
N GLN A 65 31.48 -4.11 -1.55
CA GLN A 65 31.87 -4.56 -2.89
C GLN A 65 33.27 -5.18 -2.91
N VAL A 66 34.06 -4.94 -1.84
CA VAL A 66 35.41 -5.50 -1.66
C VAL A 66 35.47 -6.29 -0.37
N SER A 67 36.33 -7.32 -0.34
CA SER A 67 36.58 -8.13 0.84
C SER A 67 37.65 -7.51 1.73
N GLY A 68 37.42 -7.48 3.05
CA GLY A 68 38.38 -6.99 4.02
C GLY A 68 37.79 -6.85 5.42
N TYR A 69 38.63 -6.46 6.38
CA TYR A 69 38.19 -6.20 7.74
C TYR A 69 37.60 -4.80 7.87
N ILE A 70 36.52 -4.63 8.64
CA ILE A 70 36.01 -3.31 8.97
C ILE A 70 37.01 -2.57 9.82
N LYS A 71 37.63 -1.54 9.25
CA LYS A 71 38.62 -0.68 9.93
C LYS A 71 37.93 0.34 10.83
N GLU A 72 36.84 0.93 10.35
CA GLU A 72 36.11 1.96 11.07
C GLU A 72 34.63 1.98 10.69
N ILE A 73 33.78 2.26 11.68
CA ILE A 73 32.34 2.52 11.51
C ILE A 73 32.13 3.99 11.92
N LYS A 74 31.72 4.82 10.97
CA LYS A 74 31.61 6.29 11.14
C LYS A 74 30.22 6.73 11.60
N VAL A 75 29.26 5.79 11.68
CA VAL A 75 27.86 6.09 11.95
C VAL A 75 27.31 5.23 13.09
N ARG A 76 26.17 5.64 13.63
CA ARG A 76 25.43 4.90 14.68
C ARG A 76 24.09 4.44 14.14
N GLU A 77 23.56 3.37 14.71
CA GLU A 77 22.19 2.92 14.46
C GLU A 77 21.18 4.04 14.77
N GLY A 78 20.20 4.25 13.90
CA GLY A 78 19.20 5.31 14.01
C GLY A 78 19.70 6.73 13.66
N GLN A 79 20.97 6.91 13.34
CA GLN A 79 21.51 8.22 12.95
C GLN A 79 20.99 8.64 11.58
N ARG A 80 20.64 9.93 11.42
CA ARG A 80 20.39 10.54 10.12
C ARG A 80 21.72 10.88 9.45
N VAL A 81 21.86 10.52 8.17
CA VAL A 81 23.03 10.80 7.33
C VAL A 81 22.64 11.50 6.06
N ASN A 82 23.57 12.22 5.45
CA ASN A 82 23.40 12.86 4.16
C ASN A 82 24.00 12.01 3.05
N LYS A 83 23.47 12.17 1.81
CA LYS A 83 24.08 11.57 0.63
C LYS A 83 25.57 11.88 0.55
N GLY A 84 26.39 10.84 0.35
CA GLY A 84 27.84 10.95 0.22
C GLY A 84 28.61 10.83 1.54
N ASP A 85 27.95 10.84 2.71
CA ASP A 85 28.62 10.61 3.99
C ASP A 85 29.30 9.24 4.01
N ILE A 86 30.54 9.16 4.55
CA ILE A 86 31.25 7.89 4.75
C ILE A 86 30.63 7.17 5.94
N LEU A 87 30.14 5.95 5.72
CA LEU A 87 29.49 5.12 6.73
C LEU A 87 30.44 4.08 7.31
N PHE A 88 31.17 3.38 6.44
CA PHE A 88 32.11 2.33 6.80
C PHE A 88 33.42 2.51 6.05
N ILE A 89 34.51 2.13 6.67
CA ILE A 89 35.84 2.00 6.06
C ILE A 89 36.31 0.57 6.23
N ILE A 90 36.56 -0.11 5.10
CA ILE A 90 37.19 -1.43 5.05
C ILE A 90 38.69 -1.24 4.94
N GLU A 91 39.47 -2.16 5.52
CA GLU A 91 40.93 -2.12 5.45
C GLU A 91 41.42 -2.18 4.00
N ASP A 92 42.10 -1.12 3.58
CA ASP A 92 42.47 -0.88 2.18
C ASP A 92 43.96 -1.06 1.90
N SER A 93 44.77 -1.54 2.88
CA SER A 93 46.22 -1.63 2.75
C SER A 93 46.65 -2.41 1.51
N LYS A 94 45.97 -3.54 1.22
CA LYS A 94 46.23 -4.36 0.02
C LYS A 94 45.84 -3.65 -1.26
N LEU A 95 44.69 -2.97 -1.27
CA LEU A 95 44.15 -2.22 -2.42
C LEU A 95 45.06 -1.05 -2.73
N ASN A 96 45.51 -0.33 -1.71
CA ASN A 96 46.46 0.78 -1.84
C ASN A 96 47.81 0.30 -2.41
N ALA A 97 48.33 -0.85 -1.94
CA ALA A 97 49.54 -1.43 -2.50
C ALA A 97 49.37 -1.80 -3.99
N ASN A 98 48.24 -2.36 -4.34
CA ASN A 98 47.93 -2.68 -5.75
C ASN A 98 47.83 -1.41 -6.63
N THR A 99 47.19 -0.36 -6.16
CA THR A 99 47.12 0.93 -6.88
C THR A 99 48.54 1.49 -7.12
N LYS A 100 49.41 1.48 -6.14
CA LYS A 100 50.81 1.89 -6.29
C LYS A 100 51.59 1.05 -7.27
N ASN A 101 51.37 -0.28 -7.30
CA ASN A 101 52.01 -1.16 -8.28
C ASN A 101 51.57 -0.86 -9.70
N THR A 102 50.28 -0.57 -9.91
CA THR A 102 49.77 -0.20 -11.26
C THR A 102 50.26 1.20 -11.68
N GLU A 103 50.46 2.13 -10.76
CA GLU A 103 51.10 3.44 -11.04
C GLU A 103 52.55 3.26 -11.50
N ALA A 104 53.29 2.38 -10.84
CA ALA A 104 54.66 2.05 -11.28
C ALA A 104 54.68 1.40 -12.67
N SER A 105 53.68 0.54 -13.00
CA SER A 105 53.52 -0.05 -14.32
C SER A 105 53.27 1.02 -15.40
N ILE A 106 52.45 2.04 -15.13
CA ILE A 106 52.23 3.16 -16.07
C ILE A 106 53.53 3.87 -16.34
N ALA A 107 54.35 4.20 -15.31
CA ALA A 107 55.62 4.85 -15.46
C ALA A 107 56.60 4.03 -16.33
N LYS A 108 56.63 2.70 -16.16
CA LYS A 108 57.41 1.79 -16.97
C LYS A 108 56.96 1.84 -18.44
N GLU A 109 55.69 1.67 -18.73
CA GLU A 109 55.19 1.64 -20.11
C GLU A 109 55.27 3.01 -20.78
N GLN A 110 55.14 4.13 -20.03
CA GLN A 110 55.38 5.47 -20.55
C GLN A 110 56.83 5.61 -21.06
N SER A 111 57.82 5.13 -20.25
CA SER A 111 59.25 5.16 -20.65
C SER A 111 59.49 4.31 -21.90
N ASN A 112 58.73 3.20 -22.10
CA ASN A 112 58.80 2.38 -23.31
C ASN A 112 58.23 3.11 -24.54
N VAL A 113 57.12 3.83 -24.37
CA VAL A 113 56.54 4.71 -25.44
C VAL A 113 57.58 5.79 -25.81
N ASP A 114 58.19 6.47 -24.86
CA ASP A 114 59.16 7.51 -25.12
C ASP A 114 60.38 6.95 -25.89
N LYS A 115 60.90 5.80 -25.49
CA LYS A 115 61.96 5.08 -26.16
C LYS A 115 61.62 4.73 -27.61
N THR A 116 60.44 4.15 -27.87
CA THR A 116 60.02 3.73 -29.23
C THR A 116 59.71 4.94 -30.10
N LEU A 117 59.20 6.03 -29.50
CA LEU A 117 59.03 7.31 -30.23
C LEU A 117 60.34 7.92 -30.67
N ILE A 118 61.38 7.93 -29.84
CA ILE A 118 62.71 8.41 -30.16
C ILE A 118 63.28 7.62 -31.32
N GLU A 119 63.16 6.25 -31.29
CA GLU A 119 63.65 5.37 -32.36
C GLU A 119 62.89 5.59 -33.66
N LEU A 120 61.55 5.69 -33.60
CA LEU A 120 60.70 6.03 -34.77
C LEU A 120 61.12 7.35 -35.43
N ASN A 121 61.37 8.42 -34.62
CA ASN A 121 61.82 9.71 -35.12
C ASN A 121 63.21 9.66 -35.73
N LYS A 122 64.12 8.88 -35.19
CA LYS A 122 65.44 8.63 -35.72
C LYS A 122 65.35 7.95 -37.10
N ILE A 123 64.61 6.81 -37.20
CA ILE A 123 64.45 6.04 -38.41
C ILE A 123 63.76 6.90 -39.52
N LYS A 124 62.77 7.74 -39.17
CA LYS A 124 62.14 8.68 -40.09
C LYS A 124 63.15 9.66 -40.72
N LYS A 125 64.00 10.24 -39.91
CA LYS A 125 65.06 11.15 -40.41
C LYS A 125 66.04 10.44 -41.33
N LEU A 126 66.41 9.18 -41.07
CA LEU A 126 67.29 8.42 -41.91
C LEU A 126 66.61 8.02 -43.25
N ALA A 127 65.32 7.76 -43.21
CA ALA A 127 64.52 7.48 -44.43
C ALA A 127 64.40 8.73 -45.32
N GLU A 128 64.16 9.88 -44.73
CA GLU A 128 64.18 11.19 -45.43
C GLU A 128 65.54 11.46 -46.14
N ALA A 129 66.64 10.98 -45.54
CA ALA A 129 67.96 11.05 -46.12
C ALA A 129 68.27 9.88 -47.11
N ASN A 130 67.31 9.04 -47.42
CA ASN A 130 67.41 7.81 -48.23
C ASN A 130 68.48 6.77 -47.76
N ILE A 131 68.75 6.75 -46.43
CA ILE A 131 69.73 5.84 -45.83
C ILE A 131 69.04 4.49 -45.48
N VAL A 132 67.75 4.51 -45.17
CA VAL A 132 66.96 3.31 -44.78
C VAL A 132 65.68 3.20 -45.61
N SER A 133 65.12 1.99 -45.69
CA SER A 133 63.87 1.74 -46.45
C SER A 133 62.60 2.19 -45.70
N ASN A 134 61.55 2.48 -46.42
CA ASN A 134 60.22 2.78 -45.84
C ASN A 134 59.68 1.63 -44.97
N ILE A 135 60.04 0.38 -45.26
CA ILE A 135 59.62 -0.78 -44.46
C ILE A 135 60.18 -0.68 -43.02
N GLN A 136 61.39 -0.09 -42.84
CA GLN A 136 61.94 0.11 -41.51
C GLN A 136 61.21 1.21 -40.75
N VAL A 137 60.69 2.24 -41.45
CA VAL A 137 59.78 3.26 -40.83
C VAL A 137 58.49 2.63 -40.39
N GLU A 138 57.88 1.75 -41.24
CA GLU A 138 56.62 1.06 -40.89
C GLU A 138 56.82 0.12 -39.69
N ASN A 139 57.91 -0.63 -39.61
CA ASN A 139 58.24 -1.47 -38.48
C ASN A 139 58.44 -0.66 -37.16
N ALA A 140 59.20 0.43 -37.19
CA ALA A 140 59.36 1.30 -36.03
C ALA A 140 58.04 1.98 -35.61
N ASN A 141 57.17 2.32 -36.57
CA ASN A 141 55.85 2.85 -36.28
C ASN A 141 54.90 1.77 -35.68
N ALA A 142 55.02 0.50 -36.10
CA ALA A 142 54.28 -0.61 -35.51
C ALA A 142 54.71 -0.84 -34.04
N GLU A 143 56.02 -0.83 -33.76
CA GLU A 143 56.56 -0.97 -32.39
C GLU A 143 56.11 0.19 -31.48
N TYR A 144 56.11 1.44 -31.99
CA TYR A 144 55.56 2.58 -31.28
C TYR A 144 54.08 2.43 -30.94
N LYS A 145 53.28 1.95 -31.89
CA LYS A 145 51.85 1.67 -31.69
C LYS A 145 51.61 0.57 -30.66
N ILE A 146 52.45 -0.49 -30.65
CA ILE A 146 52.41 -1.57 -29.63
C ILE A 146 52.70 -0.98 -28.24
N ALA A 147 53.74 -0.12 -28.12
CA ALA A 147 54.04 0.53 -26.83
C ALA A 147 52.89 1.43 -26.36
N LEU A 148 52.24 2.19 -27.26
CA LEU A 148 51.05 2.96 -26.90
C LEU A 148 49.89 2.09 -26.42
N ALA A 149 49.68 0.94 -27.04
CA ALA A 149 48.64 -0.01 -26.62
C ALA A 149 48.92 -0.56 -25.19
N ALA A 150 50.20 -0.92 -24.92
CA ALA A 150 50.61 -1.38 -23.59
C ALA A 150 50.43 -0.30 -22.50
N LEU A 151 50.77 0.96 -22.82
CA LEU A 151 50.52 2.10 -21.90
C LEU A 151 49.01 2.24 -21.63
N LYS A 152 48.17 2.17 -22.64
CA LYS A 152 46.68 2.25 -22.49
C LYS A 152 46.17 1.13 -21.60
N GLU A 153 46.69 -0.08 -21.76
CA GLU A 153 46.35 -1.24 -20.89
C GLU A 153 46.74 -0.94 -19.42
N ALA A 154 47.98 -0.47 -19.16
CA ALA A 154 48.44 -0.12 -17.82
C ALA A 154 47.56 0.97 -17.16
N ILE A 155 47.13 1.98 -17.92
CA ILE A 155 46.21 3.01 -17.44
C ILE A 155 44.84 2.40 -17.06
N THR A 156 44.34 1.47 -17.89
CA THR A 156 43.06 0.78 -17.62
C THR A 156 43.14 -0.05 -16.33
N LEU A 157 44.23 -0.78 -16.12
CA LEU A 157 44.46 -1.55 -14.90
C LEU A 157 44.55 -0.65 -13.66
N LYS A 158 45.19 0.50 -13.76
CA LYS A 158 45.25 1.50 -12.68
C LYS A 158 43.86 2.04 -12.35
N ASN A 159 43.06 2.36 -13.35
CA ASN A 159 41.69 2.83 -13.12
C ASN A 159 40.85 1.80 -12.37
N ARG A 160 40.96 0.52 -12.74
CA ARG A 160 40.30 -0.59 -12.03
C ARG A 160 40.76 -0.68 -10.58
N ALA A 161 42.08 -0.64 -10.34
CA ALA A 161 42.61 -0.69 -8.97
C ALA A 161 42.15 0.51 -8.11
N THR A 162 42.00 1.69 -8.72
CA THR A 162 41.48 2.88 -8.01
C THR A 162 40.00 2.70 -7.65
N ILE A 163 39.17 2.16 -8.56
CA ILE A 163 37.76 1.86 -8.29
C ILE A 163 37.62 0.86 -7.15
N ASP A 164 38.42 -0.21 -7.17
CA ASP A 164 38.43 -1.22 -6.10
C ASP A 164 38.84 -0.58 -4.75
N GLN A 165 39.78 0.36 -4.76
CA GLN A 165 40.18 1.11 -3.55
C GLN A 165 39.08 2.06 -3.07
N GLU A 166 38.35 2.72 -3.97
CA GLU A 166 37.22 3.58 -3.62
C GLU A 166 36.09 2.79 -2.96
N PHE A 167 35.83 1.55 -3.39
CA PHE A 167 34.86 0.65 -2.78
C PHE A 167 35.20 0.23 -1.34
N SER A 168 36.42 0.49 -0.88
CA SER A 168 36.76 0.31 0.55
C SER A 168 36.08 1.32 1.46
N LYS A 169 35.61 2.45 0.91
CA LYS A 169 34.84 3.48 1.63
C LYS A 169 33.39 3.41 1.21
N ILE A 170 32.54 2.97 2.11
CA ILE A 170 31.11 2.83 1.84
C ILE A 170 30.41 4.13 2.19
N HIS A 171 29.79 4.72 1.18
CA HIS A 171 29.09 6.00 1.27
C HIS A 171 27.57 5.82 1.28
N ALA A 172 26.85 6.78 1.88
CA ALA A 172 25.41 6.86 1.80
C ALA A 172 24.96 7.21 0.36
N PRO A 173 24.14 6.37 -0.30
CA PRO A 173 23.69 6.63 -1.68
C PRO A 173 22.67 7.77 -1.74
N PHE A 174 21.93 8.01 -0.66
CA PHE A 174 20.98 9.09 -0.45
C PHE A 174 20.91 9.48 1.03
N SER A 175 20.26 10.60 1.34
CA SER A 175 20.05 11.03 2.71
C SER A 175 18.94 10.23 3.37
N GLY A 176 19.16 9.74 4.60
CA GLY A 176 18.20 8.87 5.29
C GLY A 176 18.67 8.47 6.69
N TYR A 177 18.01 7.49 7.25
CA TYR A 177 18.32 6.94 8.57
C TYR A 177 19.01 5.60 8.46
N ILE A 178 20.04 5.40 9.27
CA ILE A 178 20.80 4.15 9.37
C ILE A 178 20.00 3.15 10.19
N GLY A 179 19.84 1.95 9.65
CA GLY A 179 19.25 0.82 10.34
C GLY A 179 20.22 0.15 11.32
N ARG A 180 19.99 -1.14 11.59
CA ARG A 180 20.84 -1.97 12.44
C ARG A 180 22.20 -2.21 11.79
N ILE A 181 23.26 -2.23 12.60
CA ILE A 181 24.64 -2.52 12.21
C ILE A 181 25.08 -3.84 12.87
N PRO A 182 24.92 -5.00 12.19
CA PRO A 182 25.22 -6.29 12.79
C PRO A 182 26.72 -6.58 12.97
N TYR A 183 27.55 -5.90 12.21
CA TYR A 183 29.00 -6.08 12.21
C TYR A 183 29.71 -5.06 13.10
N LYS A 184 30.89 -5.44 13.62
CA LYS A 184 31.72 -4.57 14.47
C LYS A 184 33.05 -4.28 13.79
N LYS A 185 33.77 -3.26 14.28
CA LYS A 185 35.15 -3.04 13.91
C LYS A 185 35.96 -4.33 14.09
N GLY A 186 36.73 -4.72 13.07
CA GLY A 186 37.50 -5.95 13.03
C GLY A 186 36.72 -7.17 12.46
N SER A 187 35.44 -7.05 12.13
CA SER A 187 34.71 -8.10 11.42
C SER A 187 35.21 -8.22 9.98
N LEU A 188 35.43 -9.44 9.50
CA LEU A 188 35.67 -9.72 8.08
C LEU A 188 34.35 -9.64 7.31
N VAL A 189 34.35 -8.92 6.20
CA VAL A 189 33.17 -8.72 5.34
C VAL A 189 33.59 -8.88 3.88
N ASP A 190 32.64 -9.31 3.05
CA ASP A 190 32.78 -9.45 1.59
C ASP A 190 31.41 -9.24 0.91
N ASN A 191 31.34 -9.40 -0.40
CA ASN A 191 30.11 -9.24 -1.17
C ASN A 191 29.07 -10.38 -0.99
N GLN A 192 29.43 -11.47 -0.29
CA GLN A 192 28.60 -12.66 -0.07
C GLN A 192 28.06 -12.76 1.36
N ILE A 193 28.29 -11.74 2.21
CA ILE A 193 27.77 -11.74 3.59
C ILE A 193 26.24 -11.93 3.61
N GLU A 194 25.77 -12.77 4.54
CA GLU A 194 24.35 -13.07 4.70
C GLU A 194 23.52 -11.82 5.01
N LYS A 195 23.98 -11.02 5.97
CA LYS A 195 23.31 -9.78 6.40
C LYS A 195 24.00 -8.57 5.81
N PRO A 196 23.27 -7.52 5.41
CA PRO A 196 23.88 -6.27 4.96
C PRO A 196 24.70 -5.61 6.11
N LEU A 197 25.64 -4.74 5.77
CA LEU A 197 26.35 -3.91 6.76
C LEU A 197 25.39 -3.04 7.55
N THR A 198 24.42 -2.49 6.86
CA THR A 198 23.27 -1.77 7.40
C THR A 198 22.23 -1.58 6.30
N THR A 199 21.04 -1.11 6.69
CA THR A 199 20.06 -0.55 5.76
C THR A 199 20.07 0.96 5.89
N ILE A 200 19.82 1.68 4.80
CA ILE A 200 19.52 3.11 4.83
C ILE A 200 18.11 3.32 4.33
N SER A 201 17.31 4.10 5.07
CA SER A 201 15.90 4.35 4.75
C SER A 201 15.63 5.85 4.70
N ASN A 202 15.13 6.32 3.56
CA ASN A 202 14.53 7.65 3.46
C ASN A 202 13.06 7.52 3.82
N ILE A 203 12.65 8.18 4.89
CA ILE A 203 11.29 8.17 5.43
C ILE A 203 10.62 9.54 5.40
N ASP A 204 11.15 10.51 4.67
CA ASP A 204 10.54 11.85 4.53
C ASP A 204 9.16 11.77 3.87
N ILE A 205 8.96 10.74 3.03
CA ILE A 205 7.67 10.30 2.49
C ILE A 205 7.52 8.81 2.79
N ILE A 206 6.32 8.43 3.23
CA ILE A 206 5.96 7.03 3.44
C ILE A 206 4.99 6.59 2.35
N TYR A 207 5.27 5.47 1.74
CA TYR A 207 4.37 4.76 0.84
C TYR A 207 3.55 3.75 1.63
N GLY A 208 2.24 3.85 1.54
CA GLY A 208 1.31 2.85 2.04
C GLY A 208 0.85 1.96 0.89
N TYR A 209 1.28 0.70 0.88
CA TYR A 209 0.83 -0.30 -0.07
C TYR A 209 -0.38 -1.03 0.50
N PHE A 210 -1.47 -1.04 -0.23
CA PHE A 210 -2.70 -1.72 0.14
C PHE A 210 -3.32 -2.41 -1.06
N SER A 211 -4.20 -3.38 -0.81
CA SER A 211 -4.80 -4.19 -1.86
C SER A 211 -6.31 -4.10 -1.83
N MET A 212 -6.92 -4.14 -3.01
CA MET A 212 -8.38 -4.23 -3.21
C MET A 212 -8.73 -5.55 -3.87
N SER A 213 -9.87 -6.12 -3.48
CA SER A 213 -10.45 -7.26 -4.20
C SER A 213 -10.91 -6.85 -5.61
N GLU A 214 -11.12 -7.83 -6.49
CA GLU A 214 -11.66 -7.57 -7.84
C GLU A 214 -13.01 -6.83 -7.79
N LEU A 215 -13.87 -7.21 -6.83
CA LEU A 215 -15.17 -6.56 -6.63
C LEU A 215 -15.02 -5.10 -6.20
N ASP A 216 -14.13 -4.82 -5.24
CA ASP A 216 -13.87 -3.46 -4.78
C ASP A 216 -13.28 -2.60 -5.90
N PHE A 217 -12.39 -3.18 -6.70
CA PHE A 217 -11.79 -2.49 -7.84
C PHE A 217 -12.80 -2.24 -8.97
N ALA A 218 -13.72 -3.17 -9.24
CA ALA A 218 -14.82 -2.94 -10.18
C ALA A 218 -15.73 -1.78 -9.73
N ASN A 219 -16.03 -1.72 -8.44
CA ASN A 219 -16.78 -0.61 -7.84
C ASN A 219 -15.98 0.70 -7.87
N PHE A 220 -14.68 0.64 -7.59
CA PHE A 220 -13.75 1.78 -7.72
C PHE A 220 -13.76 2.33 -9.16
N ASN A 221 -13.66 1.48 -10.18
CA ASN A 221 -13.67 1.89 -11.58
C ASN A 221 -14.96 2.56 -12.03
N LYS A 222 -16.12 2.12 -11.50
CA LYS A 222 -17.41 2.75 -11.77
C LYS A 222 -17.53 4.12 -11.11
N ARG A 223 -16.86 4.31 -10.00
CA ARG A 223 -16.96 5.47 -9.10
C ARG A 223 -16.12 6.65 -9.58
N TYR A 224 -14.84 6.39 -9.87
CA TYR A 224 -13.91 7.45 -10.29
C TYR A 224 -13.90 7.56 -11.81
N LYS A 225 -14.46 8.66 -12.31
CA LYS A 225 -14.54 8.93 -13.75
C LYS A 225 -13.16 9.27 -14.29
N GLY A 226 -12.86 8.79 -15.50
CA GLY A 226 -11.61 9.04 -16.21
C GLY A 226 -11.45 8.03 -17.35
N ASN A 227 -10.88 8.45 -18.45
CA ASN A 227 -10.59 7.61 -19.61
C ASN A 227 -9.28 6.83 -19.43
N THR A 228 -8.39 7.35 -18.57
CA THR A 228 -7.10 6.73 -18.20
C THR A 228 -7.03 6.48 -16.71
N PHE A 229 -6.12 5.60 -16.29
CA PHE A 229 -5.86 5.37 -14.86
C PHE A 229 -5.32 6.63 -14.17
N GLU A 230 -4.52 7.44 -14.86
CA GLU A 230 -4.00 8.70 -14.32
C GLU A 230 -5.11 9.71 -14.02
N GLU A 231 -6.08 9.85 -14.93
CA GLU A 231 -7.27 10.68 -14.69
C GLU A 231 -8.08 10.19 -13.48
N LYS A 232 -8.26 8.86 -13.36
CA LYS A 232 -8.97 8.27 -12.22
C LYS A 232 -8.23 8.52 -10.91
N ILE A 233 -6.91 8.30 -10.87
CA ILE A 233 -6.07 8.56 -9.71
C ILE A 233 -6.18 10.02 -9.26
N ASN A 234 -6.15 10.96 -10.18
CA ASN A 234 -6.27 12.39 -9.88
C ASN A 234 -7.64 12.78 -9.32
N ASN A 235 -8.67 12.00 -9.59
CA ASN A 235 -10.03 12.20 -9.08
C ASN A 235 -10.28 11.50 -7.73
N ILE A 236 -9.29 10.77 -7.19
CA ILE A 236 -9.40 10.17 -5.85
C ILE A 236 -9.21 11.29 -4.81
N PRO A 237 -10.12 11.45 -3.85
CA PRO A 237 -9.92 12.37 -2.73
C PRO A 237 -8.67 11.99 -1.92
N PRO A 238 -8.07 12.95 -1.20
CA PRO A 238 -7.01 12.65 -0.26
C PRO A 238 -7.43 11.56 0.73
N VAL A 239 -6.55 10.58 0.93
CA VAL A 239 -6.77 9.43 1.80
C VAL A 239 -6.26 9.69 3.22
N GLU A 240 -6.87 9.04 4.19
CA GLU A 240 -6.45 9.10 5.58
C GLU A 240 -5.73 7.82 5.99
N LEU A 241 -4.83 7.94 6.95
CA LEU A 241 -4.09 6.82 7.50
C LEU A 241 -4.41 6.69 9.00
N ILE A 242 -4.81 5.49 9.40
CA ILE A 242 -4.92 5.10 10.80
C ILE A 242 -3.70 4.24 11.12
N LEU A 243 -2.97 4.61 12.15
CA LEU A 243 -1.78 3.89 12.60
C LEU A 243 -2.16 2.60 13.36
N ALA A 244 -1.18 1.75 13.62
CA ALA A 244 -1.40 0.46 14.27
C ALA A 244 -1.99 0.57 15.70
N ASP A 245 -1.81 1.69 16.38
CA ASP A 245 -2.40 2.00 17.69
C ASP A 245 -3.84 2.51 17.63
N GLY A 246 -4.42 2.62 16.42
CA GLY A 246 -5.75 3.16 16.19
C GLY A 246 -5.80 4.69 16.08
N SER A 247 -4.70 5.40 16.28
CA SER A 247 -4.64 6.85 16.12
C SER A 247 -4.69 7.26 14.64
N LYS A 248 -5.35 8.39 14.38
CA LYS A 248 -5.39 8.96 13.04
C LYS A 248 -4.14 9.78 12.77
N TYR A 249 -3.44 9.48 11.67
CA TYR A 249 -2.30 10.28 11.23
C TYR A 249 -2.74 11.67 10.79
N GLU A 250 -1.99 12.70 11.20
CA GLU A 250 -2.37 14.11 11.02
C GLU A 250 -2.42 14.53 9.55
N LEU A 251 -1.48 14.03 8.74
CA LEU A 251 -1.34 14.42 7.34
C LEU A 251 -2.06 13.44 6.42
N LYS A 252 -2.82 13.98 5.47
CA LYS A 252 -3.49 13.17 4.46
C LYS A 252 -2.52 12.74 3.37
N GLY A 253 -2.76 11.55 2.83
CA GLY A 253 -2.03 11.00 1.71
C GLY A 253 -2.76 11.16 0.38
N LYS A 254 -2.07 10.83 -0.70
CA LYS A 254 -2.61 10.77 -2.05
C LYS A 254 -2.31 9.40 -2.65
N VAL A 255 -3.32 8.77 -3.24
CA VAL A 255 -3.09 7.59 -4.09
C VAL A 255 -2.37 8.06 -5.35
N ASP A 256 -1.23 7.45 -5.66
CA ASP A 256 -0.38 7.84 -6.78
C ASP A 256 -0.03 6.67 -7.71
N PHE A 257 -0.42 5.45 -7.35
CA PHE A 257 -0.17 4.27 -8.16
C PHE A 257 -1.26 3.22 -7.99
N ILE A 258 -1.63 2.58 -9.11
CA ILE A 258 -2.49 1.40 -9.18
C ILE A 258 -1.75 0.39 -10.07
N ASN A 259 -1.60 -0.84 -9.59
CA ASN A 259 -0.97 -1.89 -10.39
C ASN A 259 -1.81 -2.16 -11.65
N SER A 260 -1.15 -2.56 -12.73
CA SER A 260 -1.81 -2.92 -13.99
C SER A 260 -2.37 -4.35 -14.01
N GLN A 261 -1.99 -5.18 -13.04
CA GLN A 261 -2.32 -6.60 -12.99
C GLN A 261 -2.84 -6.99 -11.62
N PHE A 262 -3.80 -7.91 -11.59
CA PHE A 262 -4.21 -8.61 -10.38
C PHE A 262 -3.18 -9.68 -10.04
N ASP A 263 -2.98 -9.90 -8.76
CA ASP A 263 -2.25 -11.05 -8.25
C ASP A 263 -3.13 -12.30 -8.41
N GLU A 264 -2.67 -13.27 -9.20
CA GLU A 264 -3.44 -14.48 -9.54
C GLU A 264 -3.70 -15.37 -8.32
N SER A 265 -2.87 -15.29 -7.29
CA SER A 265 -2.99 -16.11 -6.08
C SER A 265 -4.04 -15.58 -5.11
N THR A 266 -4.22 -14.27 -5.05
CA THR A 266 -5.10 -13.60 -4.09
C THR A 266 -6.34 -12.96 -4.73
N GLY A 267 -6.36 -12.80 -6.06
CA GLY A 267 -7.43 -12.08 -6.77
C GLY A 267 -7.50 -10.59 -6.38
N ALA A 268 -6.39 -10.01 -5.93
CA ALA A 268 -6.32 -8.64 -5.46
C ALA A 268 -5.42 -7.77 -6.35
N ILE A 269 -5.73 -6.48 -6.43
CA ILE A 269 -4.91 -5.48 -7.10
C ILE A 269 -4.26 -4.57 -6.07
N SER A 270 -2.96 -4.31 -6.24
CA SER A 270 -2.20 -3.45 -5.33
C SER A 270 -2.28 -1.98 -5.73
N LEU A 271 -2.47 -1.13 -4.73
CA LEU A 271 -2.43 0.32 -4.83
C LEU A 271 -1.37 0.87 -3.89
N LYS A 272 -0.90 2.08 -4.18
CA LYS A 272 0.04 2.80 -3.34
C LYS A 272 -0.48 4.22 -3.09
N ALA A 273 -0.40 4.63 -1.84
CA ALA A 273 -0.63 6.01 -1.43
C ALA A 273 0.62 6.59 -0.77
N SER A 274 0.93 7.84 -1.05
CA SER A 274 2.06 8.55 -0.47
C SER A 274 1.58 9.48 0.65
N PHE A 275 2.31 9.46 1.78
CA PHE A 275 2.05 10.29 2.95
C PHE A 275 3.31 11.09 3.30
N PRO A 276 3.24 12.42 3.41
CA PRO A 276 4.35 13.21 3.95
C PRO A 276 4.63 12.80 5.40
N ASN A 277 5.91 12.68 5.77
CA ASN A 277 6.32 12.27 7.13
C ASN A 277 7.44 13.16 7.68
N PRO A 278 7.22 14.48 7.79
CA PRO A 278 8.26 15.46 8.15
C PRO A 278 8.80 15.26 9.58
N LYS A 279 7.98 14.73 10.49
CA LYS A 279 8.40 14.45 11.87
C LYS A 279 9.07 13.08 12.03
N GLY A 280 9.07 12.23 10.98
CA GLY A 280 9.62 10.88 11.04
C GLY A 280 8.88 9.94 12.02
N GLU A 281 7.61 10.20 12.31
CA GLU A 281 6.78 9.40 13.23
C GLU A 281 6.55 7.99 12.69
N ILE A 282 6.37 7.87 11.38
CA ILE A 282 6.18 6.57 10.72
C ILE A 282 7.53 6.04 10.25
N ARG A 283 7.78 4.77 10.52
CA ARG A 283 9.00 4.06 10.09
C ARG A 283 8.68 3.05 8.99
N SER A 284 9.66 2.75 8.16
CA SER A 284 9.55 1.67 7.19
C SER A 284 9.34 0.35 7.92
N GLY A 285 8.36 -0.46 7.47
CA GLY A 285 7.94 -1.72 8.12
C GLY A 285 6.79 -1.57 9.11
N ASN A 286 6.30 -0.35 9.39
CA ASN A 286 5.05 -0.18 10.10
C ASN A 286 3.86 -0.70 9.29
N THR A 287 2.75 -0.97 9.95
CA THR A 287 1.45 -1.27 9.34
C THR A 287 0.45 -0.18 9.71
N GLY A 288 -0.62 -0.08 8.92
CA GLY A 288 -1.70 0.86 9.18
C GLY A 288 -2.94 0.52 8.35
N THR A 289 -3.95 1.36 8.46
CA THR A 289 -5.18 1.23 7.68
C THR A 289 -5.40 2.51 6.87
N ILE A 290 -5.48 2.38 5.55
CA ILE A 290 -5.78 3.49 4.65
C ILE A 290 -7.29 3.58 4.48
N ILE A 291 -7.83 4.79 4.65
CA ILE A 291 -9.26 5.07 4.50
C ILE A 291 -9.46 5.88 3.22
N LEU A 292 -10.24 5.31 2.31
CA LEU A 292 -10.72 5.98 1.10
C LEU A 292 -12.15 6.45 1.31
N TYR A 293 -12.39 7.74 1.13
CA TYR A 293 -13.70 8.34 1.23
C TYR A 293 -14.40 8.39 -0.13
N GLN A 294 -15.66 8.02 -0.12
CA GLN A 294 -16.55 8.14 -1.26
C GLN A 294 -17.63 9.17 -0.96
N LYS A 295 -17.74 10.20 -1.78
CA LYS A 295 -18.89 11.11 -1.76
C LYS A 295 -20.02 10.53 -2.60
N ILE A 296 -21.20 10.45 -2.02
CA ILE A 296 -22.44 10.01 -2.67
C ILE A 296 -23.36 11.21 -2.68
N GLU A 297 -23.54 11.80 -3.86
CA GLU A 297 -24.44 12.93 -4.03
C GLU A 297 -25.91 12.46 -4.01
N LYS A 298 -26.75 13.16 -3.26
CA LYS A 298 -28.20 12.87 -3.15
C LYS A 298 -28.50 11.44 -2.74
N GLY A 299 -27.69 10.85 -1.85
CA GLY A 299 -27.90 9.53 -1.29
C GLY A 299 -29.04 9.54 -0.26
N ILE A 300 -29.71 8.40 -0.10
CA ILE A 300 -30.71 8.19 0.95
C ILE A 300 -30.05 7.36 2.05
N ALA A 301 -29.96 7.92 3.25
CA ALA A 301 -29.45 7.24 4.43
C ALA A 301 -30.59 6.83 5.37
N ILE A 302 -30.50 5.60 5.90
CA ILE A 302 -31.40 5.10 6.93
C ILE A 302 -30.63 4.51 8.10
N PRO A 303 -31.10 4.66 9.36
CA PRO A 303 -30.50 3.96 10.49
C PRO A 303 -30.59 2.44 10.32
N LYS A 304 -29.58 1.68 10.73
CA LYS A 304 -29.63 0.21 10.72
C LYS A 304 -30.81 -0.34 11.52
N THR A 305 -31.26 0.38 12.55
CA THR A 305 -32.42 0.02 13.39
C THR A 305 -33.78 0.09 12.65
N ALA A 306 -33.83 0.68 11.46
CA ALA A 306 -35.03 0.79 10.64
C ALA A 306 -35.21 -0.37 9.64
N ALA A 307 -34.18 -1.23 9.51
CA ALA A 307 -34.15 -2.34 8.57
C ALA A 307 -34.01 -3.68 9.29
N PHE A 308 -34.58 -4.73 8.72
CA PHE A 308 -34.44 -6.12 9.19
C PHE A 308 -34.36 -7.07 8.00
N GLU A 309 -33.79 -8.23 8.22
CA GLU A 309 -33.69 -9.27 7.20
C GLU A 309 -34.87 -10.22 7.27
N LEU A 310 -35.48 -10.50 6.13
CA LEU A 310 -36.54 -11.48 5.99
C LEU A 310 -36.31 -12.25 4.67
N GLN A 311 -36.03 -13.55 4.76
CA GLN A 311 -35.86 -14.45 3.59
C GLN A 311 -34.91 -13.84 2.52
N ASP A 312 -33.67 -13.59 2.92
CA ASP A 312 -32.61 -13.02 2.05
C ASP A 312 -32.88 -11.61 1.47
N LYS A 313 -33.89 -10.91 2.01
CA LYS A 313 -34.19 -9.54 1.62
C LYS A 313 -34.14 -8.62 2.83
N THR A 314 -33.59 -7.45 2.63
CA THR A 314 -33.69 -6.40 3.63
C THR A 314 -35.02 -5.67 3.46
N ILE A 315 -35.78 -5.61 4.54
CA ILE A 315 -37.12 -5.03 4.59
C ILE A 315 -37.10 -3.81 5.52
N ILE A 316 -37.87 -2.80 5.14
CA ILE A 316 -38.21 -1.66 5.98
C ILE A 316 -39.73 -1.49 6.06
N TYR A 317 -40.21 -0.78 7.07
CA TYR A 317 -41.62 -0.40 7.17
C TYR A 317 -41.81 1.03 6.69
N LYS A 318 -42.52 1.20 5.56
CA LYS A 318 -42.92 2.49 5.00
C LYS A 318 -44.35 2.82 5.43
N LEU A 319 -44.64 4.07 5.78
CA LEU A 319 -46.02 4.53 6.06
C LEU A 319 -46.72 4.90 4.80
N ASP A 320 -48.01 4.48 4.69
CA ASP A 320 -48.96 4.99 3.71
C ASP A 320 -49.65 6.28 4.21
N LYS A 321 -50.48 6.85 3.35
CA LYS A 321 -51.26 8.10 3.66
C LYS A 321 -52.22 7.93 4.82
N ASN A 322 -52.56 6.68 5.21
CA ASN A 322 -53.55 6.38 6.27
C ASN A 322 -52.84 5.97 7.58
N ASN A 323 -51.52 6.12 7.65
CA ASN A 323 -50.64 5.72 8.75
C ASN A 323 -50.58 4.18 8.95
N ASN A 324 -50.84 3.40 7.91
CA ASN A 324 -50.57 1.95 7.96
C ASN A 324 -49.14 1.69 7.51
N VAL A 325 -48.45 0.78 8.19
CA VAL A 325 -47.12 0.35 7.79
C VAL A 325 -47.18 -0.71 6.71
N ARG A 326 -46.32 -0.62 5.72
CA ARG A 326 -46.16 -1.62 4.66
C ARG A 326 -44.70 -2.06 4.60
N GLN A 327 -44.53 -3.37 4.51
CA GLN A 327 -43.23 -3.95 4.26
C GLN A 327 -42.76 -3.60 2.85
N LEU A 328 -41.58 -3.01 2.75
CA LEU A 328 -40.96 -2.62 1.49
C LEU A 328 -39.57 -3.23 1.41
N PRO A 329 -39.28 -4.09 0.43
CA PRO A 329 -37.95 -4.59 0.19
C PRO A 329 -37.07 -3.46 -0.36
N VAL A 330 -35.85 -3.37 0.16
CA VAL A 330 -34.87 -2.36 -0.24
C VAL A 330 -33.52 -3.01 -0.55
N GLU A 331 -32.80 -2.45 -1.51
CA GLU A 331 -31.39 -2.75 -1.71
C GLU A 331 -30.57 -1.73 -0.92
N ILE A 332 -29.71 -2.20 -0.07
CA ILE A 332 -28.89 -1.36 0.82
C ILE A 332 -27.41 -1.61 0.62
N ASP A 333 -26.61 -0.62 0.98
CA ASP A 333 -25.15 -0.71 1.13
C ASP A 333 -24.75 -0.10 2.49
N GLU A 334 -23.72 -0.64 3.12
CA GLU A 334 -23.28 -0.16 4.43
C GLU A 334 -22.45 1.11 4.28
N ILE A 335 -22.81 2.18 5.00
CA ILE A 335 -22.02 3.42 5.07
C ILE A 335 -21.05 3.35 6.24
N ASP A 336 -21.60 3.06 7.42
CA ASP A 336 -20.88 2.95 8.69
C ASP A 336 -21.59 1.97 9.63
N ASN A 337 -21.10 1.85 10.88
CA ASN A 337 -21.63 0.92 11.87
C ASN A 337 -23.09 1.19 12.29
N THR A 338 -23.66 2.33 11.92
CA THR A 338 -25.00 2.78 12.37
C THR A 338 -25.98 3.03 11.22
N THR A 339 -25.48 3.13 9.96
CA THR A 339 -26.21 3.71 8.85
C THR A 339 -26.07 2.86 7.58
N TYR A 340 -27.18 2.64 6.90
CA TYR A 340 -27.24 2.10 5.55
C TYR A 340 -27.53 3.18 4.53
N GLN A 341 -26.90 3.10 3.35
CA GLN A 341 -27.36 3.75 2.14
C GLN A 341 -28.43 2.89 1.47
N VAL A 342 -29.54 3.47 1.08
CA VAL A 342 -30.51 2.78 0.25
C VAL A 342 -30.20 3.06 -1.22
N ILE A 343 -29.93 1.96 -1.95
CA ILE A 343 -29.61 1.99 -3.39
C ILE A 343 -30.91 2.01 -4.21
N LYS A 344 -31.90 1.15 -3.79
CA LYS A 344 -33.21 1.04 -4.44
C LYS A 344 -34.29 0.76 -3.42
N GLY A 345 -35.53 1.19 -3.74
CA GLY A 345 -36.72 0.88 -2.97
C GLY A 345 -37.31 2.05 -2.20
N LEU A 346 -36.55 3.12 -1.88
CA LEU A 346 -37.05 4.33 -1.25
C LEU A 346 -36.92 5.56 -2.15
N SER A 347 -37.83 6.50 -1.94
CA SER A 347 -37.81 7.81 -2.59
C SER A 347 -37.72 8.93 -1.56
N GLU A 348 -37.26 10.10 -1.98
CA GLU A 348 -37.28 11.29 -1.16
C GLU A 348 -38.71 11.62 -0.72
N ASN A 349 -38.86 12.07 0.52
CA ASN A 349 -40.12 12.34 1.22
C ASN A 349 -40.92 11.12 1.68
N ASP A 350 -40.48 9.92 1.43
CA ASP A 350 -41.07 8.73 2.06
C ASP A 350 -40.91 8.79 3.59
N ILE A 351 -41.87 8.22 4.30
CA ILE A 351 -41.83 8.14 5.76
C ILE A 351 -41.65 6.68 6.14
N ILE A 352 -40.64 6.39 6.95
CA ILE A 352 -40.34 5.04 7.42
C ILE A 352 -40.31 4.96 8.94
N VAL A 353 -40.55 3.77 9.47
CA VAL A 353 -40.37 3.53 10.92
C VAL A 353 -38.87 3.41 11.21
N ARG A 354 -38.42 4.17 12.23
CA ARG A 354 -37.01 4.28 12.61
C ARG A 354 -36.56 3.21 13.59
N LYS A 355 -37.46 2.86 14.53
CA LYS A 355 -37.15 1.97 15.67
C LYS A 355 -38.39 1.22 16.15
N GLY A 356 -38.17 0.03 16.70
CA GLY A 356 -39.27 -0.80 17.24
C GLY A 356 -39.96 -1.67 16.20
N ILE A 357 -39.25 -1.97 15.10
CA ILE A 357 -39.76 -2.73 13.95
C ILE A 357 -40.16 -4.16 14.32
N ASP A 358 -39.59 -4.75 15.37
CA ASP A 358 -39.85 -6.13 15.85
C ASP A 358 -41.33 -6.32 16.28
N ARG A 359 -42.03 -5.22 16.61
CA ARG A 359 -43.43 -5.24 17.08
C ARG A 359 -44.43 -5.01 15.95
N LEU A 360 -43.94 -4.72 14.74
CA LEU A 360 -44.75 -4.38 13.61
C LEU A 360 -45.16 -5.65 12.80
N LYS A 361 -46.37 -5.60 12.28
CA LYS A 361 -46.86 -6.51 11.25
C LYS A 361 -47.29 -5.72 10.04
N ASP A 362 -47.22 -6.32 8.88
CA ASP A 362 -47.68 -5.66 7.66
C ASP A 362 -49.14 -5.19 7.80
N SER A 363 -49.44 -4.01 7.25
CA SER A 363 -50.76 -3.39 7.27
C SER A 363 -51.24 -2.92 8.67
N LEU A 364 -50.40 -2.94 9.72
CA LEU A 364 -50.74 -2.41 11.04
C LEU A 364 -50.85 -0.89 10.99
N LYS A 365 -51.89 -0.35 11.63
CA LYS A 365 -52.06 1.11 11.80
C LYS A 365 -51.27 1.60 13.02
N ILE A 366 -50.47 2.65 12.87
CA ILE A 366 -49.65 3.21 13.94
C ILE A 366 -49.90 4.71 14.14
N ILE A 367 -49.50 5.24 15.30
CA ILE A 367 -49.40 6.68 15.52
C ILE A 367 -47.95 7.10 15.26
N PRO A 368 -47.71 7.88 14.18
CA PRO A 368 -46.34 8.30 13.86
C PRO A 368 -45.86 9.41 14.79
N LYS A 369 -44.75 9.18 15.48
CA LYS A 369 -44.03 10.17 16.28
C LYS A 369 -42.81 10.63 15.52
N TYR A 370 -42.91 11.83 14.95
CA TYR A 370 -41.80 12.38 14.17
C TYR A 370 -40.65 12.80 15.10
N LYS A 371 -39.47 12.28 14.85
CA LYS A 371 -38.28 12.78 15.51
C LYS A 371 -37.76 14.00 14.76
N ILE A 372 -37.81 15.15 15.40
CA ILE A 372 -37.11 16.34 14.95
C ILE A 372 -35.62 16.09 15.12
N LYS A 373 -34.83 16.27 14.04
CA LYS A 373 -33.38 16.00 13.98
C LYS A 373 -32.63 16.89 14.98
#